data_627a3664b78bd1714109cbff305d059b
#
_entry.id   627a3664b78bd1714109cbff305d059b
#
_cell.length_a   1.000
_cell.length_b   1.000
_cell.length_c   1.000
_cell.angle_alpha   90.00
_cell.angle_beta   90.00
_cell.angle_gamma   90.00
#
_symmetry.space_group_name_H-M   'P 1'
#
loop_
_entity.id
_entity.type
_entity.pdbx_description
1 polymer ?
#
loop_
_entity_poly.entity_id
_entity_poly.type
_entity_poly.pdbx_seq_one_letter_code
_entity_poly.pdbx_strand_id
1 'polypeptide(L)'
;DPSVSLAGIGGAAMEAAGVQLVQAIGRFDVIGMVGPLALASLVYRFLFMRRLFHSEPWDAVVFIDHPGLNLRYAYFAKAAGLRVVYYIAPQIWAWRPQRMHWIKQRVDHVLVILPFEKALYDEAGVPCTFVGHPLLDAVAPRYDPVSLRAQFRLPLEGRVIALLPGSRRREVQMLLPMLLEAASQLARR
;
A
#
# COMPACT_ATOMS: atom_id res chain seq x y z
N ASP A 1 -21.26 6.05 -5.41
CA ASP A 1 -22.47 6.63 -4.81
C ASP A 1 -22.28 8.15 -4.79
N PRO A 2 -23.15 8.93 -5.49
CA PRO A 2 -23.02 10.39 -5.56
C PRO A 2 -23.28 11.10 -4.22
N SER A 3 -23.80 10.42 -3.23
CA SER A 3 -23.99 10.98 -1.88
C SER A 3 -22.73 10.97 -1.02
N VAL A 4 -21.65 10.30 -1.46
CA VAL A 4 -20.39 10.20 -0.72
C VAL A 4 -19.40 11.24 -1.23
N SER A 5 -18.98 12.15 -0.36
CA SER A 5 -17.90 13.09 -0.62
C SER A 5 -16.58 12.50 -0.12
N LEU A 6 -15.57 12.45 -0.99
CA LEU A 6 -14.25 11.92 -0.68
C LEU A 6 -13.20 13.03 -0.69
N ALA A 7 -12.48 13.16 0.42
CA ALA A 7 -11.31 14.03 0.49
C ALA A 7 -10.10 13.25 1.02
N GLY A 8 -8.90 13.61 0.61
CA GLY A 8 -7.76 12.80 1.02
C GLY A 8 -6.39 13.37 0.70
N ILE A 9 -5.39 12.66 1.18
CA ILE A 9 -3.98 12.88 0.86
C ILE A 9 -3.58 11.84 -0.16
N GLY A 10 -3.27 12.27 -1.37
CA GLY A 10 -3.01 11.35 -2.47
C GLY A 10 -2.27 12.00 -3.63
N GLY A 11 -2.23 11.29 -4.74
CA GLY A 11 -1.65 11.75 -6.00
C GLY A 11 -2.71 11.99 -7.07
N ALA A 12 -2.23 12.36 -8.27
CA ALA A 12 -3.06 12.67 -9.43
C ALA A 12 -4.10 11.58 -9.79
N ALA A 13 -3.79 10.30 -9.52
CA ALA A 13 -4.74 9.21 -9.78
C ALA A 13 -5.97 9.26 -8.87
N MET A 14 -5.81 9.67 -7.61
CA MET A 14 -6.94 9.86 -6.70
C MET A 14 -7.78 11.08 -7.11
N GLU A 15 -7.12 12.17 -7.48
CA GLU A 15 -7.77 13.38 -7.99
C GLU A 15 -8.57 13.08 -9.26
N ALA A 16 -7.98 12.36 -10.21
CA ALA A 16 -8.66 11.92 -11.43
C ALA A 16 -9.85 10.98 -11.16
N ALA A 17 -9.85 10.27 -10.04
CA ALA A 17 -10.96 9.44 -9.57
C ALA A 17 -12.03 10.23 -8.79
N GLY A 18 -11.93 11.56 -8.69
CA GLY A 18 -12.90 12.42 -8.04
C GLY A 18 -12.68 12.67 -6.56
N VAL A 19 -11.53 12.29 -6.01
CA VAL A 19 -11.17 12.59 -4.62
C VAL A 19 -10.64 14.02 -4.52
N GLN A 20 -11.23 14.83 -3.64
CA GLN A 20 -10.74 16.17 -3.35
C GLN A 20 -9.39 16.07 -2.60
N LEU A 21 -8.32 16.53 -3.21
CA LEU A 21 -7.01 16.50 -2.55
C LEU A 21 -6.91 17.61 -1.50
N VAL A 22 -6.83 17.22 -0.23
CA VAL A 22 -6.49 18.12 0.88
C VAL A 22 -5.01 18.48 0.83
N GLN A 23 -4.18 17.50 0.43
CA GLN A 23 -2.74 17.70 0.22
C GLN A 23 -2.17 16.64 -0.75
N ALA A 24 -1.25 17.05 -1.61
CA ALA A 24 -0.53 16.13 -2.49
C ALA A 24 0.48 15.27 -1.70
N ILE A 25 0.51 13.96 -2.01
CA ILE A 25 1.33 12.96 -1.30
C ILE A 25 2.84 13.28 -1.33
N GLY A 26 3.35 13.90 -2.39
CA GLY A 26 4.76 14.27 -2.52
C GLY A 26 5.31 15.17 -1.40
N ARG A 27 4.44 15.92 -0.72
CA ARG A 27 4.81 16.67 0.49
C ARG A 27 4.88 15.80 1.74
N PHE A 28 4.36 14.56 1.68
CA PHE A 28 4.39 13.57 2.76
C PHE A 28 5.48 12.51 2.57
N ASP A 29 6.23 12.57 1.49
CA ASP A 29 7.29 11.60 1.21
C ASP A 29 8.56 11.95 2.00
N VAL A 30 8.94 11.07 2.96
CA VAL A 30 10.14 11.22 3.82
C VAL A 30 11.19 10.18 3.46
N ILE A 31 11.01 9.47 2.35
CA ILE A 31 11.94 8.41 1.97
C ILE A 31 13.32 9.05 1.70
N GLY A 32 14.26 8.81 2.63
CA GLY A 32 15.63 9.28 2.50
C GLY A 32 16.03 10.50 3.33
N MET A 33 15.11 11.14 4.05
CA MET A 33 15.49 12.22 4.99
C MET A 33 16.01 11.67 6.32
N VAL A 34 17.19 12.11 6.72
CA VAL A 34 17.83 11.74 7.99
C VAL A 34 18.19 13.04 8.75
N GLY A 35 18.11 12.98 10.09
CA GLY A 35 18.51 14.11 10.94
C GLY A 35 17.36 14.98 11.45
N PRO A 36 17.64 16.15 12.03
CA PRO A 36 16.67 17.01 12.72
C PRO A 36 15.55 17.52 11.79
N LEU A 37 15.82 17.71 10.51
CA LEU A 37 14.81 18.11 9.52
C LEU A 37 13.77 17.02 9.30
N ALA A 38 14.18 15.74 9.32
CA ALA A 38 13.27 14.60 9.23
C ALA A 38 12.33 14.56 10.44
N LEU A 39 12.84 14.81 11.63
CA LEU A 39 12.05 14.86 12.86
C LEU A 39 11.04 16.03 12.83
N ALA A 40 11.47 17.21 12.43
CA ALA A 40 10.59 18.37 12.28
C ALA A 40 9.46 18.11 11.26
N SER A 41 9.79 17.50 10.11
CA SER A 41 8.82 17.08 9.11
C SER A 41 7.82 16.06 9.66
N LEU A 42 8.28 15.12 10.46
CA LEU A 42 7.41 14.12 11.10
C LEU A 42 6.45 14.77 12.10
N VAL A 43 6.95 15.66 12.96
CA VAL A 43 6.12 16.42 13.92
C VAL A 43 5.07 17.26 13.18
N TYR A 44 5.48 17.99 12.14
CA TYR A 44 4.55 18.76 11.32
C TYR A 44 3.40 17.89 10.78
N ARG A 45 3.71 16.72 10.26
CA ARG A 45 2.71 15.79 9.73
C ARG A 45 1.75 15.28 10.79
N PHE A 46 2.24 14.95 11.98
CA PHE A 46 1.37 14.56 13.08
C PHE A 46 0.42 15.69 13.49
N LEU A 47 0.92 16.91 13.59
CA LEU A 47 0.11 18.07 13.91
C LEU A 47 -0.90 18.39 12.80
N PHE A 48 -0.47 18.29 11.54
CA PHE A 48 -1.36 18.47 10.39
C PHE A 48 -2.50 17.43 10.39
N MET A 49 -2.17 16.14 10.52
CA MET A 49 -3.19 15.08 10.56
C MET A 49 -4.15 15.24 11.74
N ARG A 50 -3.61 15.59 12.92
CA ARG A 50 -4.46 15.87 14.09
C ARG A 50 -5.43 17.02 13.82
N ARG A 51 -4.97 18.12 13.19
CA ARG A 51 -5.83 19.24 12.80
C ARG A 51 -6.87 18.80 11.78
N LEU A 52 -6.47 18.08 10.76
CA LEU A 52 -7.34 17.61 9.69
C LEU A 52 -8.51 16.77 10.24
N PHE A 53 -8.27 15.90 11.21
CA PHE A 53 -9.34 15.09 11.82
C PHE A 53 -10.36 15.91 12.63
N HIS A 54 -10.05 17.17 12.95
CA HIS A 54 -10.96 18.07 13.65
C HIS A 54 -11.44 19.24 12.78
N SER A 55 -11.02 19.35 11.52
CA SER A 55 -11.31 20.51 10.67
C SER A 55 -12.71 20.49 10.09
N GLU A 56 -13.24 19.29 9.86
CA GLU A 56 -14.52 19.04 9.20
C GLU A 56 -15.27 17.91 9.93
N PRO A 57 -16.59 17.82 9.80
CA PRO A 57 -17.38 16.72 10.38
C PRO A 57 -17.23 15.45 9.54
N TRP A 58 -16.04 14.86 9.56
CA TRP A 58 -15.78 13.61 8.86
C TRP A 58 -16.58 12.46 9.46
N ASP A 59 -17.27 11.65 8.64
CA ASP A 59 -17.97 10.45 9.09
C ASP A 59 -17.00 9.29 9.38
N ALA A 60 -15.96 9.16 8.55
CA ALA A 60 -14.98 8.10 8.67
C ALA A 60 -13.64 8.50 8.05
N VAL A 61 -12.60 7.78 8.42
CA VAL A 61 -11.29 7.86 7.77
C VAL A 61 -10.87 6.47 7.27
N VAL A 62 -10.37 6.42 6.03
CA VAL A 62 -9.83 5.20 5.43
C VAL A 62 -8.32 5.34 5.31
N PHE A 63 -7.58 4.50 6.03
CA PHE A 63 -6.14 4.37 5.86
C PHE A 63 -5.82 3.28 4.86
N ILE A 64 -4.91 3.57 3.94
CA ILE A 64 -4.51 2.64 2.88
C ILE A 64 -3.04 2.30 3.07
N ASP A 65 -2.72 1.00 3.26
CA ASP A 65 -1.34 0.49 3.40
C ASP A 65 -0.49 1.28 4.43
N HIS A 66 0.82 1.33 4.27
CA HIS A 66 1.81 2.10 5.04
C HIS A 66 1.65 2.05 6.58
N PRO A 67 1.75 0.87 7.22
CA PRO A 67 1.41 0.68 8.63
C PRO A 67 2.32 1.46 9.61
N GLY A 68 3.48 1.91 9.18
CA GLY A 68 4.42 2.68 10.00
C GLY A 68 3.85 4.02 10.45
N LEU A 69 3.14 4.72 9.58
CA LEU A 69 2.52 6.01 9.87
C LEU A 69 1.03 5.88 10.12
N ASN A 70 0.32 5.11 9.29
CA ASN A 70 -1.14 5.04 9.33
C ASN A 70 -1.67 4.50 10.68
N LEU A 71 -1.04 3.50 11.31
CA LEU A 71 -1.44 3.06 12.64
C LEU A 71 -1.21 4.10 13.74
N ARG A 72 -0.31 5.06 13.54
CA ARG A 72 -0.13 6.19 14.45
C ARG A 72 -1.19 7.26 14.21
N TYR A 73 -1.51 7.56 12.95
CA TYR A 73 -2.60 8.47 12.60
C TYR A 73 -3.95 7.94 13.03
N ALA A 74 -4.18 6.61 12.95
CA ALA A 74 -5.38 5.96 13.44
C ALA A 74 -5.64 6.23 14.92
N TYR A 75 -4.60 6.34 15.75
CA TYR A 75 -4.74 6.77 17.14
C TYR A 75 -5.37 8.16 17.28
N PHE A 76 -4.91 9.14 16.48
CA PHE A 76 -5.47 10.49 16.51
C PHE A 76 -6.88 10.55 15.91
N ALA A 77 -7.16 9.77 14.88
CA ALA A 77 -8.50 9.66 14.30
C ALA A 77 -9.50 9.10 15.33
N LYS A 78 -9.13 8.04 16.04
CA LYS A 78 -9.96 7.49 17.14
C LYS A 78 -10.15 8.49 18.27
N ALA A 79 -9.11 9.23 18.65
CA ALA A 79 -9.21 10.27 19.68
C ALA A 79 -10.11 11.45 19.24
N ALA A 80 -10.25 11.68 17.95
CA ALA A 80 -11.20 12.64 17.37
C ALA A 80 -12.63 12.07 17.22
N GLY A 81 -12.89 10.83 17.63
CA GLY A 81 -14.21 10.18 17.54
C GLY A 81 -14.55 9.61 16.17
N LEU A 82 -13.61 9.59 15.23
CA LEU A 82 -13.87 9.12 13.87
C LEU A 82 -13.94 7.59 13.80
N ARG A 83 -14.77 7.08 12.88
CA ARG A 83 -14.73 5.69 12.47
C ARG A 83 -13.50 5.44 11.61
N VAL A 84 -12.70 4.45 11.96
CA VAL A 84 -11.45 4.12 11.29
C VAL A 84 -11.57 2.82 10.52
N VAL A 85 -11.40 2.89 9.22
CA VAL A 85 -11.31 1.74 8.31
C VAL A 85 -9.86 1.61 7.82
N TYR A 86 -9.36 0.39 7.77
CA TYR A 86 -8.01 0.13 7.27
C TYR A 86 -8.05 -0.79 6.05
N TYR A 87 -7.68 -0.26 4.89
CA TYR A 87 -7.59 -1.00 3.62
C TYR A 87 -6.14 -1.37 3.32
N ILE A 88 -5.91 -2.56 2.80
CA ILE A 88 -4.60 -3.18 2.61
C ILE A 88 -3.90 -3.28 3.98
N ALA A 89 -4.43 -4.15 4.80
CA ALA A 89 -4.00 -4.30 6.19
C ALA A 89 -2.52 -4.65 6.33
N PRO A 90 -1.90 -4.25 7.46
CA PRO A 90 -0.54 -4.68 7.75
C PRO A 90 -0.41 -6.20 7.72
N GLN A 91 0.60 -6.71 7.03
CA GLN A 91 0.92 -8.14 7.00
C GLN A 91 1.52 -8.58 8.34
N ILE A 92 0.70 -8.61 9.38
CA ILE A 92 1.10 -8.94 10.77
C ILE A 92 1.59 -10.37 10.91
N TRP A 93 1.14 -11.27 10.03
CA TRP A 93 1.57 -12.65 9.97
C TRP A 93 3.03 -12.80 9.52
N ALA A 94 3.56 -11.86 8.72
CA ALA A 94 4.94 -11.85 8.26
C ALA A 94 5.83 -10.94 9.11
N TRP A 95 5.31 -9.81 9.60
CA TRP A 95 6.12 -8.76 10.23
C TRP A 95 5.40 -8.16 11.44
N ARG A 96 6.06 -8.18 12.61
CA ARG A 96 5.63 -7.49 13.82
C ARG A 96 4.20 -7.81 14.27
N PRO A 97 3.93 -9.03 14.73
CA PRO A 97 2.61 -9.45 15.22
C PRO A 97 2.06 -8.57 16.35
N GLN A 98 2.93 -7.87 17.11
CA GLN A 98 2.53 -6.91 18.13
C GLN A 98 1.64 -5.76 17.61
N ARG A 99 1.66 -5.49 16.29
CA ARG A 99 0.78 -4.50 15.68
C ARG A 99 -0.70 -4.84 15.79
N MET A 100 -1.04 -6.13 15.97
CA MET A 100 -2.43 -6.56 16.21
C MET A 100 -3.05 -5.81 17.39
N HIS A 101 -2.28 -5.61 18.47
CA HIS A 101 -2.77 -4.84 19.63
C HIS A 101 -3.16 -3.39 19.24
N TRP A 102 -2.36 -2.74 18.40
CA TRP A 102 -2.70 -1.39 17.92
C TRP A 102 -3.90 -1.37 17.00
N ILE A 103 -4.04 -2.40 16.15
CA ILE A 103 -5.19 -2.52 15.26
C ILE A 103 -6.46 -2.66 16.07
N LYS A 104 -6.51 -3.56 17.05
CA LYS A 104 -7.65 -3.75 17.96
C LYS A 104 -8.10 -2.46 18.65
N GLN A 105 -7.17 -1.58 18.99
CA GLN A 105 -7.47 -0.34 19.71
C GLN A 105 -7.85 0.83 18.80
N ARG A 106 -7.42 0.81 17.54
CA ARG A 106 -7.40 2.00 16.69
C ARG A 106 -8.19 1.86 15.39
N VAL A 107 -8.61 0.65 15.06
CA VAL A 107 -9.29 0.36 13.80
C VAL A 107 -10.64 -0.29 14.08
N ASP A 108 -11.68 0.24 13.49
CA ASP A 108 -13.05 -0.28 13.66
C ASP A 108 -13.34 -1.40 12.67
N HIS A 109 -12.73 -1.34 11.48
CA HIS A 109 -12.92 -2.36 10.44
C HIS A 109 -11.69 -2.48 9.55
N VAL A 110 -11.31 -3.71 9.22
CA VAL A 110 -10.17 -4.01 8.35
C VAL A 110 -10.66 -4.58 7.03
N LEU A 111 -10.15 -4.05 5.92
CA LEU A 111 -10.38 -4.56 4.58
C LEU A 111 -9.10 -5.27 4.11
N VAL A 112 -9.14 -6.59 4.08
CA VAL A 112 -7.99 -7.43 3.70
C VAL A 112 -8.04 -7.83 2.23
N ILE A 113 -6.87 -7.99 1.63
CA ILE A 113 -6.71 -8.30 0.21
C ILE A 113 -6.28 -9.74 -0.07
N LEU A 114 -5.89 -10.48 0.96
CA LEU A 114 -5.53 -11.90 0.85
C LEU A 114 -6.55 -12.76 1.62
N PRO A 115 -7.03 -13.88 1.05
CA PRO A 115 -8.12 -14.67 1.64
C PRO A 115 -7.80 -15.19 3.05
N PHE A 116 -6.57 -15.62 3.28
CA PHE A 116 -6.14 -16.19 4.56
C PHE A 116 -6.03 -15.14 5.67
N GLU A 117 -5.86 -13.87 5.34
CA GLU A 117 -5.78 -12.79 6.33
C GLU A 117 -7.09 -12.65 7.11
N LYS A 118 -8.23 -12.92 6.45
CA LYS A 118 -9.53 -12.85 7.13
C LYS A 118 -9.58 -13.74 8.37
N ALA A 119 -9.13 -14.99 8.25
CA ALA A 119 -9.11 -15.91 9.39
C ALA A 119 -8.25 -15.39 10.56
N LEU A 120 -7.10 -14.78 10.27
CA LEU A 120 -6.22 -14.21 11.30
C LEU A 120 -6.86 -13.04 12.06
N TYR A 121 -7.59 -12.17 11.35
CA TYR A 121 -8.28 -11.06 11.98
C TYR A 121 -9.52 -11.50 12.73
N ASP A 122 -10.27 -12.47 12.21
CA ASP A 122 -11.44 -13.09 12.89
C ASP A 122 -11.00 -13.75 14.21
N GLU A 123 -9.93 -14.57 14.18
CA GLU A 123 -9.36 -15.20 15.39
C GLU A 123 -8.90 -14.16 16.41
N ALA A 124 -8.35 -13.06 15.93
CA ALA A 124 -7.98 -11.94 16.79
C ALA A 124 -9.18 -11.14 17.32
N GLY A 125 -10.41 -11.39 16.87
CA GLY A 125 -11.60 -10.63 17.23
C GLY A 125 -11.63 -9.21 16.67
N VAL A 126 -11.03 -8.99 15.49
CA VAL A 126 -11.04 -7.71 14.78
C VAL A 126 -12.04 -7.78 13.62
N PRO A 127 -13.03 -6.88 13.54
CA PRO A 127 -13.96 -6.85 12.43
C PRO A 127 -13.23 -6.73 11.08
N CYS A 128 -13.48 -7.67 10.16
CA CYS A 128 -12.69 -7.79 8.94
C CYS A 128 -13.54 -8.28 7.77
N THR A 129 -13.28 -7.72 6.58
CA THR A 129 -13.87 -8.17 5.31
C THR A 129 -12.78 -8.44 4.29
N PHE A 130 -12.83 -9.58 3.61
CA PHE A 130 -12.01 -9.86 2.45
C PHE A 130 -12.64 -9.18 1.23
N VAL A 131 -11.89 -8.30 0.57
CA VAL A 131 -12.36 -7.49 -0.56
C VAL A 131 -11.68 -7.83 -1.89
N GLY A 132 -10.73 -8.77 -1.89
CA GLY A 132 -9.92 -9.09 -3.06
C GLY A 132 -8.70 -8.19 -3.24
N HIS A 133 -7.80 -8.60 -4.13
CA HIS A 133 -6.55 -7.87 -4.36
C HIS A 133 -6.73 -6.85 -5.49
N PRO A 134 -6.46 -5.54 -5.27
CA PRO A 134 -6.73 -4.49 -6.25
C PRO A 134 -5.92 -4.64 -7.56
N LEU A 135 -4.78 -5.32 -7.52
CA LEU A 135 -4.02 -5.59 -8.74
C LEU A 135 -4.71 -6.56 -9.70
N LEU A 136 -5.71 -7.34 -9.25
CA LEU A 136 -6.48 -8.21 -10.14
C LEU A 136 -7.28 -7.40 -11.15
N ASP A 137 -7.74 -6.21 -10.77
CA ASP A 137 -8.46 -5.31 -11.67
C ASP A 137 -7.52 -4.64 -12.69
N ALA A 138 -6.23 -4.51 -12.34
CA ALA A 138 -5.21 -3.89 -13.19
C ALA A 138 -4.55 -4.88 -14.17
N VAL A 139 -4.68 -6.19 -13.93
CA VAL A 139 -4.09 -7.23 -14.77
C VAL A 139 -5.12 -7.73 -15.77
N ALA A 140 -4.83 -7.59 -17.06
CA ALA A 140 -5.70 -8.14 -18.10
C ALA A 140 -5.81 -9.67 -17.95
N PRO A 141 -7.03 -10.23 -18.02
CA PRO A 141 -7.27 -11.63 -17.74
C PRO A 141 -6.65 -12.59 -18.77
N ARG A 142 -6.35 -12.08 -19.98
CA ARG A 142 -5.71 -12.83 -21.05
C ARG A 142 -4.83 -11.92 -21.89
N TYR A 143 -3.63 -12.39 -22.15
CA TYR A 143 -2.69 -11.77 -23.09
C TYR A 143 -2.47 -12.71 -24.25
N ASP A 144 -2.42 -12.17 -25.47
CA ASP A 144 -1.96 -12.93 -26.63
C ASP A 144 -0.43 -13.05 -26.58
N PRO A 145 0.10 -14.29 -26.48
CA PRO A 145 1.56 -14.49 -26.38
C PRO A 145 2.35 -13.94 -27.57
N VAL A 146 1.76 -13.96 -28.77
CA VAL A 146 2.41 -13.48 -30.01
C VAL A 146 2.59 -11.96 -29.94
N SER A 147 1.50 -11.25 -29.62
CA SER A 147 1.51 -9.80 -29.45
C SER A 147 2.49 -9.37 -28.37
N LEU A 148 2.52 -10.06 -27.22
CA LEU A 148 3.47 -9.74 -26.15
C LEU A 148 4.91 -9.97 -26.55
N ARG A 149 5.22 -11.08 -27.23
CA ARG A 149 6.58 -11.33 -27.72
C ARG A 149 7.02 -10.25 -28.71
N ALA A 150 6.13 -9.82 -29.60
CA ALA A 150 6.40 -8.72 -30.53
C ALA A 150 6.63 -7.39 -29.78
N GLN A 151 5.80 -7.06 -28.81
CA GLN A 151 5.92 -5.85 -27.99
C GLN A 151 7.25 -5.76 -27.25
N PHE A 152 7.71 -6.89 -26.69
CA PHE A 152 8.98 -6.98 -25.97
C PHE A 152 10.17 -7.36 -26.84
N ARG A 153 9.99 -7.44 -28.17
CA ARG A 153 11.04 -7.82 -29.14
C ARG A 153 11.68 -9.17 -28.78
N LEU A 154 10.88 -10.11 -28.33
CA LEU A 154 11.32 -11.47 -28.01
C LEU A 154 11.16 -12.37 -29.23
N PRO A 155 11.98 -13.43 -29.36
CA PRO A 155 11.77 -14.44 -30.38
C PRO A 155 10.37 -15.04 -30.31
N LEU A 156 9.75 -15.30 -31.46
CA LEU A 156 8.40 -15.88 -31.51
C LEU A 156 8.36 -17.27 -30.90
N GLU A 157 9.46 -18.00 -30.99
CA GLU A 157 9.61 -19.35 -30.42
C GLU A 157 10.71 -19.38 -29.36
N GLY A 158 10.75 -20.47 -28.60
CA GLY A 158 11.73 -20.68 -27.56
C GLY A 158 11.26 -20.30 -26.15
N ARG A 159 12.08 -20.67 -25.18
CA ARG A 159 11.82 -20.41 -23.77
C ARG A 159 12.16 -18.97 -23.40
N VAL A 160 11.32 -18.35 -22.59
CA VAL A 160 11.53 -17.02 -22.05
C VAL A 160 11.61 -17.12 -20.54
N ILE A 161 12.63 -16.53 -19.96
CA ILE A 161 12.82 -16.42 -18.51
C ILE A 161 12.73 -14.94 -18.14
N ALA A 162 11.73 -14.58 -17.36
CA ALA A 162 11.61 -13.24 -16.82
C ALA A 162 12.46 -13.11 -15.55
N LEU A 163 13.30 -12.08 -15.47
CA LEU A 163 14.06 -11.74 -14.28
C LEU A 163 13.38 -10.57 -13.58
N LEU A 164 12.99 -10.76 -12.31
CA LEU A 164 12.24 -9.80 -11.51
C LEU A 164 13.08 -9.33 -10.31
N PRO A 165 14.08 -8.44 -10.53
CA PRO A 165 15.03 -8.04 -9.49
C PRO A 165 14.45 -7.11 -8.43
N GLY A 166 13.17 -6.72 -8.54
CA GLY A 166 12.51 -5.79 -7.64
C GLY A 166 12.20 -4.44 -8.30
N SER A 167 11.54 -3.56 -7.55
CA SER A 167 11.09 -2.24 -8.00
C SER A 167 11.95 -1.09 -7.49
N ARG A 168 12.77 -1.32 -6.45
CA ARG A 168 13.61 -0.29 -5.84
C ARG A 168 15.05 -0.38 -6.36
N ARG A 169 15.68 0.78 -6.57
CA ARG A 169 17.06 0.86 -7.08
C ARG A 169 18.03 -0.07 -6.33
N ARG A 170 17.93 -0.10 -4.99
CA ARG A 170 18.81 -0.93 -4.16
C ARG A 170 18.54 -2.44 -4.37
N GLU A 171 17.28 -2.84 -4.50
CA GLU A 171 16.90 -4.23 -4.79
C GLU A 171 17.47 -4.66 -6.14
N VAL A 172 17.26 -3.84 -7.18
CA VAL A 172 17.80 -4.10 -8.52
C VAL A 172 19.33 -4.22 -8.52
N GLN A 173 20.02 -3.30 -7.84
CA GLN A 173 21.49 -3.33 -7.75
C GLN A 173 22.02 -4.59 -7.06
N MET A 174 21.32 -5.09 -6.06
CA MET A 174 21.74 -6.28 -5.30
C MET A 174 21.37 -7.60 -6.02
N LEU A 175 20.16 -7.68 -6.58
CA LEU A 175 19.61 -8.95 -7.07
C LEU A 175 19.88 -9.20 -8.55
N LEU A 176 19.91 -8.15 -9.38
CA LEU A 176 20.05 -8.32 -10.82
C LEU A 176 21.35 -9.05 -11.24
N PRO A 177 22.53 -8.77 -10.67
CA PRO A 177 23.74 -9.48 -11.02
C PRO A 177 23.64 -10.99 -10.77
N MET A 178 23.08 -11.39 -9.63
CA MET A 178 22.89 -12.81 -9.27
C MET A 178 21.89 -13.49 -10.20
N LEU A 179 20.79 -12.80 -10.54
CA LEU A 179 19.77 -13.33 -11.46
C LEU A 179 20.32 -13.50 -12.88
N LEU A 180 21.17 -12.59 -13.36
CA LEU A 180 21.84 -12.69 -14.67
C LEU A 180 22.82 -13.87 -14.71
N GLU A 181 23.57 -14.08 -13.64
CA GLU A 181 24.47 -15.23 -13.54
C GLU A 181 23.70 -16.55 -13.57
N ALA A 182 22.63 -16.67 -12.77
CA ALA A 182 21.76 -17.83 -12.78
C ALA A 182 21.13 -18.10 -14.17
N ALA A 183 20.63 -17.05 -14.83
CA ALA A 183 20.07 -17.15 -16.16
C ALA A 183 21.12 -17.61 -17.19
N SER A 184 22.35 -17.12 -17.08
CA SER A 184 23.46 -17.53 -17.96
C SER A 184 23.81 -19.01 -17.79
N GLN A 185 23.75 -19.53 -16.56
CA GLN A 185 23.97 -20.97 -16.30
C GLN A 185 22.83 -21.82 -16.87
N LEU A 186 21.59 -21.35 -16.79
CA LEU A 186 20.44 -22.05 -17.38
C LEU A 186 20.47 -22.07 -18.91
N ALA A 187 20.93 -20.98 -19.55
CA ALA A 187 21.03 -20.87 -21.00
C ALA A 187 22.11 -21.78 -21.61
N ARG A 188 23.07 -22.27 -20.83
CA ARG A 188 24.13 -23.20 -21.26
C ARG A 188 23.71 -24.67 -21.20
N ARG A 189 22.54 -24.95 -20.63
CA ARG A 189 21.95 -26.29 -20.55
C ARG A 189 20.88 -26.53 -21.63
#